data_e369c3750a5312aecc2a130c9c2b9ead
#
_entry.id   e369c3750a5312aecc2a130c9c2b9ead
#
_cell.length_a   1.000
_cell.length_b   1.000
_cell.length_c   1.000
_cell.angle_alpha   90.00
_cell.angle_beta   90.00
_cell.angle_gamma   90.00
#
_symmetry.space_group_name_H-M   'P 1'
#
loop_
_entity.id
_entity.type
_entity.pdbx_description
1 polymer ?
#
loop_
_entity_poly.entity_id
_entity_poly.type
_entity_poly.pdbx_seq_one_letter_code
_entity_poly.pdbx_strand_id
1 'polypeptide(L)'
;GPIEEFDFDVAILFSDILFPMESLGMDLIYDPGPIFKEHLAEENASRILVNKNPISSLEFQGEAIERTMELLPDDKSMIGFIGGPWTLLSFASAKNKLDKIGKIESYQWAILEDYIYPLLHKNISLQLQAGAELVMIFDSCAHQLARNDLSIYLNKILTELVKSFPNQVGYYAKDGVSYDDIFAASDSYEVPFAGIGVDSNVRIQDIFAKRKD
;
A
#
# COMPACT_ATOMS: atom_id res chain seq x y z
N GLY A 1 24.56 2.83 -10.93
CA GLY A 1 23.08 2.80 -10.96
C GLY A 1 22.49 4.20 -10.75
N PRO A 2 21.14 4.37 -10.76
CA PRO A 2 20.51 5.70 -10.64
C PRO A 2 20.91 6.48 -9.38
N ILE A 3 21.13 5.80 -8.27
CA ILE A 3 21.55 6.42 -7.00
C ILE A 3 22.90 7.11 -7.17
N GLU A 4 23.87 6.45 -7.76
CA GLU A 4 25.22 7.00 -8.00
C GLU A 4 25.21 8.06 -9.11
N GLU A 5 24.45 7.82 -10.19
CA GLU A 5 24.42 8.69 -11.38
C GLU A 5 23.76 10.05 -11.08
N PHE A 6 22.69 10.06 -10.28
CA PHE A 6 21.91 11.25 -9.98
C PHE A 6 22.05 11.74 -8.53
N ASP A 7 22.89 11.07 -7.74
CA ASP A 7 23.13 11.36 -6.32
C ASP A 7 21.82 11.45 -5.52
N PHE A 8 20.92 10.50 -5.74
CA PHE A 8 19.69 10.42 -4.95
C PHE A 8 19.99 9.98 -3.51
N ASP A 9 19.28 10.56 -2.55
CA ASP A 9 19.41 10.22 -1.12
C ASP A 9 18.77 8.87 -0.78
N VAL A 10 17.82 8.41 -1.61
CA VAL A 10 16.97 7.27 -1.31
C VAL A 10 16.83 6.34 -2.50
N ALA A 11 17.07 5.05 -2.25
CA ALA A 11 16.65 3.97 -3.15
C ALA A 11 15.25 3.49 -2.76
N ILE A 12 14.45 3.11 -3.75
CA ILE A 12 13.14 2.49 -3.54
C ILE A 12 13.13 1.09 -4.14
N LEU A 13 12.59 0.12 -3.40
CA LEU A 13 12.31 -1.20 -3.96
C LEU A 13 11.35 -1.04 -5.15
N PHE A 14 11.76 -1.55 -6.32
CA PHE A 14 10.90 -1.57 -7.50
C PHE A 14 10.27 -2.96 -7.67
N SER A 15 8.95 -3.05 -7.48
CA SER A 15 8.18 -4.29 -7.55
C SER A 15 6.74 -3.99 -8.01
N ASP A 16 5.96 -5.00 -8.39
CA ASP A 16 4.55 -4.79 -8.70
C ASP A 16 3.73 -4.77 -7.41
N ILE A 17 2.86 -3.76 -7.26
CA ILE A 17 1.97 -3.63 -6.10
C ILE A 17 0.95 -4.78 -6.01
N LEU A 18 0.69 -5.53 -7.10
CA LEU A 18 -0.34 -6.58 -7.16
C LEU A 18 0.15 -7.97 -6.73
N PHE A 19 1.44 -8.18 -6.51
CA PHE A 19 1.96 -9.45 -6.03
C PHE A 19 1.31 -9.99 -4.74
N PRO A 20 0.86 -9.16 -3.78
CA PRO A 20 0.09 -9.68 -2.66
C PRO A 20 -1.20 -10.42 -3.06
N MET A 21 -1.89 -9.95 -4.09
CA MET A 21 -3.11 -10.63 -4.58
C MET A 21 -2.78 -11.93 -5.30
N GLU A 22 -1.68 -11.97 -6.07
CA GLU A 22 -1.16 -13.20 -6.65
C GLU A 22 -0.77 -14.21 -5.55
N SER A 23 -0.10 -13.75 -4.51
CA SER A 23 0.30 -14.59 -3.39
C SER A 23 -0.90 -15.19 -2.62
N LEU A 24 -2.05 -14.51 -2.61
CA LEU A 24 -3.30 -15.03 -2.05
C LEU A 24 -3.98 -16.09 -2.93
N GLY A 25 -3.60 -16.21 -4.20
CA GLY A 25 -4.09 -17.25 -5.12
C GLY A 25 -4.70 -16.73 -6.42
N MET A 26 -4.60 -15.43 -6.70
CA MET A 26 -5.07 -14.88 -7.98
C MET A 26 -4.04 -15.08 -9.08
N ASP A 27 -4.47 -15.45 -10.27
CA ASP A 27 -3.62 -15.56 -11.46
C ASP A 27 -3.32 -14.18 -12.05
N LEU A 28 -2.12 -13.65 -11.81
CA LEU A 28 -1.62 -12.40 -12.38
C LEU A 28 -0.89 -12.66 -13.70
N ILE A 29 -1.26 -11.94 -14.75
CA ILE A 29 -0.59 -11.99 -16.06
C ILE A 29 -0.27 -10.58 -16.55
N TYR A 30 0.67 -10.48 -17.51
CA TYR A 30 1.07 -9.20 -18.09
C TYR A 30 0.78 -9.18 -19.59
N ASP A 31 -0.26 -8.38 -20.01
CA ASP A 31 -0.66 -8.22 -21.41
C ASP A 31 -1.38 -6.86 -21.65
N PRO A 32 -0.69 -5.81 -22.08
CA PRO A 32 0.73 -5.44 -21.87
C PRO A 32 1.05 -5.03 -20.43
N GLY A 33 0.06 -4.79 -19.58
CA GLY A 33 0.19 -4.48 -18.15
C GLY A 33 -0.35 -5.59 -17.27
N PRO A 34 -0.25 -5.44 -15.93
CA PRO A 34 -0.75 -6.44 -15.01
C PRO A 34 -2.27 -6.52 -15.06
N ILE A 35 -2.80 -7.72 -15.20
CA ILE A 35 -4.23 -8.06 -15.17
C ILE A 35 -4.44 -9.40 -14.47
N PHE A 36 -5.55 -9.55 -13.78
CA PHE A 36 -5.97 -10.84 -13.23
C PHE A 36 -6.82 -11.60 -14.26
N LYS A 37 -6.55 -12.90 -14.43
CA LYS A 37 -7.32 -13.75 -15.35
C LYS A 37 -8.79 -13.86 -14.94
N GLU A 38 -9.08 -13.80 -13.65
CA GLU A 38 -10.41 -13.85 -13.08
C GLU A 38 -10.57 -12.70 -12.07
N HIS A 39 -11.72 -12.02 -12.13
CA HIS A 39 -12.04 -10.95 -11.17
C HIS A 39 -12.54 -11.53 -9.86
N LEU A 40 -12.11 -10.94 -8.76
CA LEU A 40 -12.54 -11.32 -7.43
C LEU A 40 -13.97 -10.82 -7.17
N ALA A 41 -14.85 -11.72 -6.77
CA ALA A 41 -16.23 -11.45 -6.43
C ALA A 41 -16.66 -12.27 -5.21
N GLU A 42 -17.82 -11.98 -4.61
CA GLU A 42 -18.30 -12.69 -3.44
C GLU A 42 -18.40 -14.20 -3.66
N GLU A 43 -18.94 -14.61 -4.81
CA GLU A 43 -19.19 -16.01 -5.15
C GLU A 43 -17.92 -16.84 -5.39
N ASN A 44 -16.78 -16.20 -5.70
CA ASN A 44 -15.55 -16.93 -6.03
C ASN A 44 -14.40 -16.71 -5.02
N ALA A 45 -14.54 -15.77 -4.09
CA ALA A 45 -13.47 -15.37 -3.17
C ALA A 45 -12.92 -16.57 -2.37
N SER A 46 -13.78 -17.41 -1.81
CA SER A 46 -13.35 -18.59 -1.04
C SER A 46 -12.65 -19.67 -1.87
N ARG A 47 -12.87 -19.69 -3.19
CA ARG A 47 -12.19 -20.60 -4.13
C ARG A 47 -10.84 -20.04 -4.57
N ILE A 48 -10.73 -18.72 -4.71
CA ILE A 48 -9.52 -18.05 -5.20
C ILE A 48 -8.53 -17.82 -4.06
N LEU A 49 -8.97 -17.27 -2.93
CA LEU A 49 -8.11 -16.87 -1.80
C LEU A 49 -7.81 -18.08 -0.89
N VAL A 50 -7.08 -19.06 -1.41
CA VAL A 50 -6.87 -20.37 -0.74
C VAL A 50 -5.47 -20.57 -0.19
N ASN A 51 -4.50 -19.70 -0.53
CA ASN A 51 -3.13 -19.88 -0.07
C ASN A 51 -3.03 -19.62 1.44
N LYS A 52 -2.60 -20.65 2.19
CA LYS A 52 -2.47 -20.60 3.65
C LYS A 52 -1.18 -19.93 4.13
N ASN A 53 -0.18 -19.79 3.27
CA ASN A 53 1.09 -19.14 3.57
C ASN A 53 1.49 -18.13 2.47
N PRO A 54 0.67 -17.09 2.22
CA PRO A 54 0.91 -16.19 1.10
C PRO A 54 2.20 -15.38 1.25
N ILE A 55 2.69 -15.14 2.48
CA ILE A 55 3.90 -14.36 2.69
C ILE A 55 5.14 -15.01 2.08
N SER A 56 5.20 -16.35 2.00
CA SER A 56 6.35 -17.04 1.41
C SER A 56 6.58 -16.69 -0.06
N SER A 57 5.52 -16.35 -0.79
CA SER A 57 5.64 -15.91 -2.19
C SER A 57 6.14 -14.47 -2.33
N LEU A 58 6.26 -13.73 -1.23
CA LEU A 58 6.76 -12.36 -1.19
C LEU A 58 8.17 -12.23 -0.60
N GLU A 59 8.80 -13.33 -0.16
CA GLU A 59 10.14 -13.33 0.45
C GLU A 59 11.19 -12.72 -0.48
N PHE A 60 11.03 -12.84 -1.80
CA PHE A 60 11.91 -12.21 -2.78
C PHE A 60 12.01 -10.69 -2.64
N GLN A 61 10.98 -10.02 -2.09
CA GLN A 61 11.02 -8.58 -1.84
C GLN A 61 12.01 -8.24 -0.71
N GLY A 62 12.04 -9.06 0.35
CA GLY A 62 13.05 -8.95 1.40
C GLY A 62 14.45 -9.20 0.85
N GLU A 63 14.66 -10.29 0.11
CA GLU A 63 15.94 -10.59 -0.54
C GLU A 63 16.41 -9.45 -1.46
N ALA A 64 15.50 -8.84 -2.22
CA ALA A 64 15.83 -7.72 -3.09
C ALA A 64 16.28 -6.47 -2.30
N ILE A 65 15.64 -6.20 -1.14
CA ILE A 65 16.06 -5.12 -0.24
C ILE A 65 17.44 -5.42 0.34
N GLU A 66 17.67 -6.60 0.91
CA GLU A 66 18.96 -7.01 1.46
C GLU A 66 20.10 -6.86 0.43
N ARG A 67 19.87 -7.35 -0.80
CA ARG A 67 20.85 -7.22 -1.89
C ARG A 67 21.09 -5.77 -2.31
N THR A 68 20.05 -4.94 -2.26
CA THR A 68 20.21 -3.52 -2.56
C THR A 68 21.00 -2.81 -1.48
N MET A 69 20.72 -3.11 -0.20
CA MET A 69 21.44 -2.54 0.95
C MET A 69 22.95 -2.89 0.92
N GLU A 70 23.32 -4.12 0.50
CA GLU A 70 24.72 -4.51 0.32
C GLU A 70 25.47 -3.62 -0.70
N LEU A 71 24.76 -2.97 -1.62
CA LEU A 71 25.31 -2.17 -2.71
C LEU A 71 25.16 -0.67 -2.49
N LEU A 72 24.30 -0.24 -1.56
CA LEU A 72 24.07 1.16 -1.28
C LEU A 72 25.24 1.76 -0.47
N PRO A 73 25.67 2.99 -0.77
CA PRO A 73 26.54 3.75 0.12
C PRO A 73 25.90 3.95 1.50
N ASP A 74 26.73 4.02 2.55
CA ASP A 74 26.28 4.14 3.96
C ASP A 74 25.45 5.40 4.25
N ASP A 75 25.57 6.42 3.41
CA ASP A 75 24.84 7.70 3.53
C ASP A 75 23.52 7.73 2.75
N LYS A 76 23.10 6.60 2.17
CA LYS A 76 21.84 6.48 1.39
C LYS A 76 20.84 5.58 2.10
N SER A 77 19.57 5.92 1.96
CA SER A 77 18.46 5.21 2.59
C SER A 77 17.75 4.26 1.61
N MET A 78 17.04 3.28 2.15
CA MET A 78 16.20 2.34 1.40
C MET A 78 14.75 2.44 1.82
N ILE A 79 13.84 2.61 0.87
CA ILE A 79 12.39 2.61 1.08
C ILE A 79 11.78 1.39 0.41
N GLY A 80 10.99 0.65 1.18
CA GLY A 80 10.09 -0.37 0.68
C GLY A 80 8.72 0.20 0.31
N PHE A 81 7.84 -0.61 -0.28
CA PHE A 81 6.46 -0.22 -0.52
C PHE A 81 5.50 -1.40 -0.61
N ILE A 82 4.23 -1.09 -0.42
CA ILE A 82 3.10 -2.00 -0.66
C ILE A 82 2.00 -1.26 -1.42
N GLY A 83 1.15 -1.99 -2.12
CA GLY A 83 -0.12 -1.46 -2.61
C GLY A 83 -1.08 -1.20 -1.45
N GLY A 84 -1.84 -0.11 -1.51
CA GLY A 84 -2.90 0.15 -0.54
C GLY A 84 -3.98 -0.95 -0.57
N PRO A 85 -4.54 -1.34 0.58
CA PRO A 85 -5.52 -2.43 0.67
C PRO A 85 -6.68 -2.28 -0.30
N TRP A 86 -7.26 -1.06 -0.38
CA TRP A 86 -8.35 -0.77 -1.31
C TRP A 86 -7.89 -0.78 -2.76
N THR A 87 -6.71 -0.27 -3.04
CA THR A 87 -6.12 -0.33 -4.39
C THR A 87 -5.99 -1.77 -4.86
N LEU A 88 -5.45 -2.66 -4.03
CA LEU A 88 -5.33 -4.09 -4.35
C LEU A 88 -6.69 -4.73 -4.63
N LEU A 89 -7.65 -4.51 -3.73
CA LEU A 89 -8.99 -5.06 -3.88
C LEU A 89 -9.73 -4.49 -5.10
N SER A 90 -9.57 -3.19 -5.36
CA SER A 90 -10.14 -2.55 -6.54
C SER A 90 -9.61 -3.17 -7.84
N PHE A 91 -8.30 -3.37 -7.96
CA PHE A 91 -7.71 -4.03 -9.12
C PHE A 91 -8.17 -5.48 -9.26
N ALA A 92 -8.27 -6.20 -8.15
CA ALA A 92 -8.73 -7.59 -8.13
C ALA A 92 -10.20 -7.75 -8.54
N SER A 93 -11.06 -6.80 -8.16
CA SER A 93 -12.51 -6.86 -8.36
C SER A 93 -13.00 -6.16 -9.63
N ALA A 94 -12.22 -5.24 -10.20
CA ALA A 94 -12.64 -4.42 -11.32
C ALA A 94 -12.77 -5.23 -12.62
N LYS A 95 -13.97 -5.26 -13.20
CA LYS A 95 -14.20 -5.79 -14.56
C LYS A 95 -13.71 -4.82 -15.63
N ASN A 96 -13.66 -3.50 -15.32
CA ASN A 96 -13.15 -2.44 -16.18
C ASN A 96 -12.44 -1.39 -15.33
N LYS A 97 -11.35 -0.79 -15.83
CA LYS A 97 -10.56 0.27 -15.16
C LYS A 97 -11.36 1.53 -14.74
N LEU A 98 -12.63 1.64 -15.14
CA LEU A 98 -13.50 2.81 -14.94
C LEU A 98 -14.62 2.57 -13.91
N ASP A 99 -14.71 1.38 -13.33
CA ASP A 99 -15.75 1.10 -12.34
C ASP A 99 -15.47 1.92 -11.06
N LYS A 100 -16.26 2.99 -10.87
CA LYS A 100 -16.23 3.80 -9.64
C LYS A 100 -17.02 3.04 -8.57
N ILE A 101 -16.30 2.45 -7.62
CA ILE A 101 -16.90 1.79 -6.48
C ILE A 101 -17.01 2.85 -5.36
N GLY A 102 -18.22 3.36 -5.13
CA GLY A 102 -18.43 4.41 -4.10
C GLY A 102 -18.52 3.88 -2.67
N LYS A 103 -18.75 2.58 -2.50
CA LYS A 103 -18.99 1.94 -1.21
C LYS A 103 -18.27 0.60 -1.10
N ILE A 104 -17.75 0.28 0.08
CA ILE A 104 -17.18 -1.03 0.38
C ILE A 104 -18.31 -1.98 0.82
N GLU A 105 -18.57 -3.01 0.05
CA GLU A 105 -19.57 -4.03 0.38
C GLU A 105 -19.09 -4.94 1.53
N SER A 106 -20.03 -5.62 2.22
CA SER A 106 -19.71 -6.45 3.38
C SER A 106 -18.71 -7.56 3.08
N TYR A 107 -18.83 -8.21 1.91
CA TYR A 107 -17.87 -9.25 1.51
C TYR A 107 -16.46 -8.67 1.21
N GLN A 108 -16.39 -7.44 0.69
CA GLN A 108 -15.13 -6.75 0.45
C GLN A 108 -14.44 -6.38 1.76
N TRP A 109 -15.20 -5.95 2.78
CA TRP A 109 -14.68 -5.75 4.13
C TRP A 109 -14.12 -7.05 4.70
N ALA A 110 -14.82 -8.17 4.56
CA ALA A 110 -14.32 -9.48 5.01
C ALA A 110 -13.00 -9.85 4.29
N ILE A 111 -12.90 -9.61 2.97
CA ILE A 111 -11.65 -9.85 2.23
C ILE A 111 -10.52 -8.97 2.73
N LEU A 112 -10.78 -7.68 3.00
CA LEU A 112 -9.79 -6.77 3.56
C LEU A 112 -9.30 -7.26 4.92
N GLU A 113 -10.22 -7.60 5.84
CA GLU A 113 -9.92 -7.97 7.23
C GLU A 113 -9.28 -9.36 7.36
N ASP A 114 -9.79 -10.35 6.61
CA ASP A 114 -9.36 -11.74 6.77
C ASP A 114 -8.12 -12.11 5.95
N TYR A 115 -7.86 -11.39 4.85
CA TYR A 115 -6.79 -11.74 3.90
C TYR A 115 -5.79 -10.62 3.66
N ILE A 116 -6.26 -9.42 3.26
CA ILE A 116 -5.36 -8.37 2.76
C ILE A 116 -4.59 -7.71 3.90
N TYR A 117 -5.26 -7.20 4.95
CA TYR A 117 -4.56 -6.57 6.06
C TYR A 117 -3.54 -7.49 6.74
N PRO A 118 -3.87 -8.77 7.08
CA PRO A 118 -2.89 -9.67 7.69
C PRO A 118 -1.68 -9.95 6.79
N LEU A 119 -1.87 -10.06 5.48
CA LEU A 119 -0.77 -10.25 4.55
C LEU A 119 0.11 -9.00 4.44
N LEU A 120 -0.51 -7.83 4.26
CA LEU A 120 0.23 -6.58 4.13
C LEU A 120 1.00 -6.22 5.40
N HIS A 121 0.43 -6.50 6.59
CA HIS A 121 1.15 -6.35 7.85
C HIS A 121 2.44 -7.19 7.87
N LYS A 122 2.36 -8.46 7.47
CA LYS A 122 3.53 -9.33 7.36
C LYS A 122 4.51 -8.84 6.29
N ASN A 123 4.01 -8.31 5.17
CA ASN A 123 4.85 -7.79 4.10
C ASN A 123 5.61 -6.52 4.53
N ILE A 124 4.96 -5.60 5.27
CA ILE A 124 5.63 -4.45 5.89
C ILE A 124 6.76 -4.95 6.82
N SER A 125 6.44 -5.90 7.71
CA SER A 125 7.44 -6.46 8.63
C SER A 125 8.62 -7.09 7.87
N LEU A 126 8.36 -7.86 6.82
CA LEU A 126 9.37 -8.47 5.96
C LEU A 126 10.33 -7.43 5.37
N GLN A 127 9.78 -6.36 4.78
CA GLN A 127 10.59 -5.33 4.14
C GLN A 127 11.41 -4.52 5.14
N LEU A 128 10.84 -4.18 6.32
CA LEU A 128 11.56 -3.50 7.40
C LEU A 128 12.68 -4.37 7.97
N GLN A 129 12.43 -5.66 8.20
CA GLN A 129 13.44 -6.60 8.69
C GLN A 129 14.58 -6.81 7.69
N ALA A 130 14.31 -6.69 6.42
CA ALA A 130 15.31 -6.77 5.34
C ALA A 130 16.16 -5.50 5.19
N GLY A 131 15.86 -4.42 5.93
CA GLY A 131 16.65 -3.19 5.95
C GLY A 131 16.00 -1.96 5.34
N ALA A 132 14.73 -2.02 4.91
CA ALA A 132 14.02 -0.81 4.55
C ALA A 132 13.79 0.05 5.80
N GLU A 133 14.08 1.35 5.72
CA GLU A 133 13.87 2.30 6.81
C GLU A 133 12.41 2.74 6.93
N LEU A 134 11.70 2.73 5.80
CA LEU A 134 10.31 3.11 5.66
C LEU A 134 9.62 2.21 4.62
N VAL A 135 8.35 1.90 4.84
CA VAL A 135 7.48 1.28 3.82
C VAL A 135 6.36 2.22 3.46
N MET A 136 6.25 2.57 2.16
CA MET A 136 5.18 3.41 1.64
C MET A 136 3.96 2.58 1.25
N ILE A 137 2.78 3.00 1.68
CA ILE A 137 1.49 2.49 1.20
C ILE A 137 1.06 3.33 -0.01
N PHE A 138 1.04 2.74 -1.21
CA PHE A 138 0.56 3.39 -2.43
C PHE A 138 -0.91 3.06 -2.67
N ASP A 139 -1.80 3.98 -2.31
CA ASP A 139 -3.25 3.77 -2.35
C ASP A 139 -3.95 4.63 -3.41
N SER A 140 -3.57 4.40 -4.65
CA SER A 140 -4.02 5.20 -5.80
C SER A 140 -5.52 5.13 -6.09
N CYS A 141 -6.25 4.12 -5.56
CA CYS A 141 -7.68 3.96 -5.74
C CYS A 141 -8.52 4.46 -4.54
N ALA A 142 -7.92 4.92 -3.44
CA ALA A 142 -8.64 5.38 -2.26
C ALA A 142 -9.64 6.52 -2.56
N HIS A 143 -9.34 7.35 -3.58
CA HIS A 143 -10.23 8.42 -4.05
C HIS A 143 -11.58 7.94 -4.61
N GLN A 144 -11.73 6.65 -4.90
CA GLN A 144 -12.98 6.06 -5.40
C GLN A 144 -14.00 5.83 -4.28
N LEU A 145 -13.56 5.85 -3.02
CA LEU A 145 -14.41 5.61 -1.87
C LEU A 145 -15.27 6.83 -1.53
N ALA A 146 -16.53 6.59 -1.16
CA ALA A 146 -17.37 7.61 -0.57
C ALA A 146 -16.76 8.05 0.79
N ARG A 147 -16.96 9.32 1.18
CA ARG A 147 -16.30 9.92 2.33
C ARG A 147 -16.44 9.13 3.64
N ASN A 148 -17.62 8.56 3.89
CA ASN A 148 -17.86 7.76 5.10
C ASN A 148 -17.04 6.47 5.10
N ASP A 149 -17.01 5.76 3.96
CA ASP A 149 -16.22 4.53 3.84
C ASP A 149 -14.72 4.84 3.85
N LEU A 150 -14.30 5.96 3.23
CA LEU A 150 -12.92 6.42 3.29
C LEU A 150 -12.44 6.66 4.73
N SER A 151 -13.26 7.31 5.56
CA SER A 151 -12.90 7.56 6.97
C SER A 151 -12.72 6.25 7.75
N ILE A 152 -13.66 5.30 7.62
CA ILE A 152 -13.55 3.98 8.24
C ILE A 152 -12.31 3.24 7.74
N TYR A 153 -12.08 3.29 6.44
CA TYR A 153 -10.97 2.64 5.78
C TYR A 153 -9.61 3.20 6.23
N LEU A 154 -9.44 4.52 6.31
CA LEU A 154 -8.21 5.15 6.82
C LEU A 154 -7.94 4.76 8.28
N ASN A 155 -8.98 4.71 9.10
CA ASN A 155 -8.85 4.25 10.48
C ASN A 155 -8.38 2.79 10.57
N LYS A 156 -8.87 1.92 9.70
CA LYS A 156 -8.41 0.53 9.59
C LYS A 156 -6.94 0.44 9.14
N ILE A 157 -6.51 1.24 8.16
CA ILE A 157 -5.09 1.31 7.78
C ILE A 157 -4.22 1.64 8.99
N LEU A 158 -4.60 2.66 9.77
CA LEU A 158 -3.83 3.08 10.94
C LEU A 158 -3.75 1.99 11.99
N THR A 159 -4.85 1.31 12.29
CA THR A 159 -4.90 0.27 13.33
C THR A 159 -4.24 -1.04 12.90
N GLU A 160 -4.44 -1.46 11.66
CA GLU A 160 -4.00 -2.78 11.17
C GLU A 160 -2.58 -2.75 10.55
N LEU A 161 -2.17 -1.64 9.96
CA LEU A 161 -0.90 -1.58 9.23
C LEU A 161 0.13 -0.61 9.82
N VAL A 162 -0.28 0.49 10.48
CA VAL A 162 0.66 1.54 10.92
C VAL A 162 1.02 1.40 12.39
N LYS A 163 0.05 1.11 13.24
CA LYS A 163 0.22 1.08 14.71
C LYS A 163 1.36 0.17 15.19
N SER A 164 1.59 -0.94 14.50
CA SER A 164 2.66 -1.89 14.85
C SER A 164 4.06 -1.44 14.40
N PHE A 165 4.15 -0.41 13.57
CA PHE A 165 5.40 0.08 12.97
C PHE A 165 5.51 1.60 13.13
N PRO A 166 5.66 2.11 14.35
CA PRO A 166 5.67 3.54 14.63
C PRO A 166 6.82 4.23 13.88
N ASN A 167 6.51 5.32 13.18
CA ASN A 167 7.44 6.10 12.37
C ASN A 167 8.12 5.36 11.21
N GLN A 168 7.56 4.22 10.77
CA GLN A 168 8.13 3.41 9.69
C GLN A 168 7.17 3.17 8.53
N VAL A 169 5.95 3.72 8.56
CA VAL A 169 4.97 3.57 7.47
C VAL A 169 4.54 4.93 6.96
N GLY A 170 4.74 5.16 5.66
CA GLY A 170 4.22 6.32 4.95
C GLY A 170 2.96 6.00 4.17
N TYR A 171 2.21 7.02 3.75
CA TYR A 171 0.97 6.87 3.00
C TYR A 171 0.91 7.84 1.82
N TYR A 172 0.49 7.33 0.68
CA TYR A 172 0.20 8.11 -0.52
C TYR A 172 -1.18 7.74 -1.06
N ALA A 173 -2.03 8.72 -1.26
CA ALA A 173 -3.27 8.59 -2.00
C ALA A 173 -3.30 9.57 -3.17
N LYS A 174 -3.85 9.11 -4.29
CA LYS A 174 -3.98 9.91 -5.50
C LYS A 174 -5.25 10.78 -5.43
N ASP A 175 -5.28 11.83 -6.23
CA ASP A 175 -6.38 12.76 -6.53
C ASP A 175 -7.71 12.54 -5.79
N GLY A 176 -8.19 13.54 -5.07
CA GLY A 176 -9.52 13.53 -4.45
C GLY A 176 -9.60 12.98 -3.03
N VAL A 177 -8.55 12.37 -2.49
CA VAL A 177 -8.44 12.12 -1.05
C VAL A 177 -7.94 13.39 -0.40
N SER A 178 -8.73 13.95 0.52
CA SER A 178 -8.35 15.16 1.24
C SER A 178 -7.21 14.82 2.22
N TYR A 179 -6.14 15.60 2.18
CA TYR A 179 -5.09 15.50 3.20
C TYR A 179 -5.63 15.79 4.60
N ASP A 180 -6.68 16.63 4.71
CA ASP A 180 -7.35 16.89 5.98
C ASP A 180 -8.02 15.62 6.54
N ASP A 181 -8.58 14.75 5.69
CA ASP A 181 -9.14 13.45 6.12
C ASP A 181 -8.03 12.48 6.59
N ILE A 182 -6.87 12.47 5.91
CA ILE A 182 -5.71 11.66 6.32
C ILE A 182 -5.16 12.15 7.67
N PHE A 183 -4.99 13.45 7.84
CA PHE A 183 -4.51 14.01 9.10
C PHE A 183 -5.51 13.81 10.24
N ALA A 184 -6.80 14.05 10.00
CA ALA A 184 -7.83 13.85 11.00
C ALA A 184 -7.90 12.39 11.48
N ALA A 185 -7.73 11.41 10.59
CA ALA A 185 -7.64 10.00 10.97
C ALA A 185 -6.39 9.75 11.83
N SER A 186 -5.21 10.20 11.40
CA SER A 186 -3.96 10.06 12.13
C SER A 186 -4.03 10.67 13.54
N ASP A 187 -4.54 11.90 13.65
CA ASP A 187 -4.66 12.60 14.92
C ASP A 187 -5.67 11.92 15.88
N SER A 188 -6.78 11.40 15.35
CA SER A 188 -7.83 10.70 16.14
C SER A 188 -7.32 9.41 16.80
N TYR A 189 -6.31 8.76 16.24
CA TYR A 189 -5.75 7.50 16.75
C TYR A 189 -4.39 7.67 17.41
N GLU A 190 -3.84 8.90 17.44
CA GLU A 190 -2.47 9.16 17.94
C GLU A 190 -1.41 8.25 17.28
N VAL A 191 -1.66 7.87 16.02
CA VAL A 191 -0.77 7.01 15.22
C VAL A 191 -0.37 7.77 13.96
N PRO A 192 0.74 8.51 13.99
CA PRO A 192 1.17 9.28 12.84
C PRO A 192 1.73 8.37 11.74
N PHE A 193 1.43 8.72 10.49
CA PHE A 193 2.26 8.26 9.38
C PHE A 193 3.65 8.87 9.48
N ALA A 194 4.68 8.08 9.18
CA ALA A 194 6.08 8.55 9.11
C ALA A 194 6.29 9.60 8.00
N GLY A 195 5.47 9.54 6.95
CA GLY A 195 5.47 10.48 5.85
C GLY A 195 4.19 10.41 5.05
N ILE A 196 3.85 11.50 4.36
CA ILE A 196 2.71 11.56 3.46
C ILE A 196 3.21 11.96 2.08
N GLY A 197 2.97 11.08 1.11
CA GLY A 197 3.19 11.37 -0.30
C GLY A 197 2.13 12.35 -0.80
N VAL A 198 2.56 13.36 -1.52
CA VAL A 198 1.68 14.37 -2.12
C VAL A 198 1.71 14.26 -3.64
N ASP A 199 0.58 14.47 -4.29
CA ASP A 199 0.50 14.46 -5.73
C ASP A 199 0.88 15.84 -6.33
N SER A 200 1.13 15.84 -7.64
CA SER A 200 1.63 17.04 -8.36
C SER A 200 0.66 18.23 -8.36
N ASN A 201 -0.62 18.02 -8.02
CA ASN A 201 -1.63 19.07 -7.98
C ASN A 201 -1.64 19.81 -6.64
N VAL A 202 -0.86 19.34 -5.66
CA VAL A 202 -0.84 19.87 -4.30
C VAL A 202 0.39 20.75 -4.09
N ARG A 203 0.16 21.96 -3.60
CA ARG A 203 1.26 22.83 -3.17
C ARG A 203 1.70 22.44 -1.77
N ILE A 204 2.93 21.96 -1.65
CA ILE A 204 3.51 21.53 -0.36
C ILE A 204 3.36 22.62 0.72
N GLN A 205 3.53 23.89 0.34
CA GLN A 205 3.37 25.03 1.25
C GLN A 205 1.97 25.11 1.88
N ASP A 206 0.92 24.69 1.18
CA ASP A 206 -0.45 24.72 1.70
C ASP A 206 -0.65 23.64 2.76
N ILE A 207 0.07 22.52 2.66
CA ILE A 207 0.08 21.44 3.66
C ILE A 207 0.84 21.91 4.92
N PHE A 208 2.04 22.47 4.77
CA PHE A 208 2.81 23.01 5.90
C PHE A 208 2.11 24.16 6.61
N ALA A 209 1.33 24.98 5.88
CA ALA A 209 0.55 26.07 6.49
C ALA A 209 -0.58 25.55 7.40
N LYS A 210 -1.10 24.35 7.15
CA LYS A 210 -2.16 23.71 7.94
C LYS A 210 -1.61 22.96 9.16
N ARG A 211 -0.37 22.47 9.10
CA ARG A 211 0.34 21.80 10.20
C ARG A 211 1.39 22.73 10.78
N LYS A 212 0.95 23.67 11.61
CA LYS A 212 1.84 24.63 12.29
C LYS A 212 2.34 24.17 13.66
N ASP A 213 2.30 22.87 13.96
CA ASP A 213 2.84 22.31 15.22
C ASP A 213 3.62 21.03 14.93
#